data_05d1c35593fd6efb065cda7b1686ea0c
#
_entry.id   05d1c35593fd6efb065cda7b1686ea0c
#
_cell.length_a   1.000
_cell.length_b   1.000
_cell.length_c   1.000
_cell.angle_alpha   90.00
_cell.angle_beta   90.00
_cell.angle_gamma   90.00
#
_symmetry.space_group_name_H-M   'P 1'
#
loop_
_entity.id
_entity.type
_entity.pdbx_description
1 polymer ?
#
loop_
_entity_poly.entity_id
_entity_poly.type
_entity_poly.pdbx_seq_one_letter_code
_entity_poly.pdbx_strand_id
1 'polypeptide(L)'
;MRLPTSCFTLALLLSLPLAAREWTNQGGQKIEADYVSSDGSTVLLKRDGKDISYAIAKLSAADQAFIKEQMAAKPAAVAAVTGWIQDSAIAKPAFAETKLYLANRNAKAVYQAFDKGGFPPDWTTNKKDVKAEFAYDSATAKSIVYIPATYDGTKPFGVYLHISPGDDGENRKTYAPVMDRLNLIYISPKGTSNNQPMLRRVKLAIDALSAVQAQYRTDPKRICVGGYSGGGHMAMLTHAMFPETFMGSVSHAAQSYLPKPGSCGHFPGLEARDLKSGALKDHKWCVISGDKDQNYAEIKTTSKEWEANRMDYKFFDVPGMAHSNAEPDQLETALKWIGL
;
A
#
# COMPACT_ATOMS: atom_id res chain seq x y z
N MET A 1 -24.32 21.53 -45.07
CA MET A 1 -24.43 20.23 -44.40
C MET A 1 -23.90 20.42 -43.01
N ARG A 2 -24.77 20.58 -42.01
CA ARG A 2 -24.37 20.85 -40.59
C ARG A 2 -24.39 19.53 -39.85
N LEU A 3 -23.26 19.16 -39.24
CA LEU A 3 -23.13 18.01 -38.37
C LEU A 3 -23.72 18.34 -36.97
N PRO A 4 -24.41 17.41 -36.33
CA PRO A 4 -24.98 17.66 -35.01
C PRO A 4 -23.88 17.50 -33.95
N THR A 5 -23.78 18.49 -33.08
CA THR A 5 -22.96 18.49 -31.87
C THR A 5 -23.64 17.60 -30.81
N SER A 6 -23.14 16.40 -30.62
CA SER A 6 -23.59 15.55 -29.52
C SER A 6 -23.06 16.06 -28.21
N CYS A 7 -23.93 16.63 -27.42
CA CYS A 7 -23.66 17.02 -26.03
C CYS A 7 -23.65 15.75 -25.15
N PHE A 8 -22.48 15.25 -24.78
CA PHE A 8 -22.36 14.20 -23.77
C PHE A 8 -22.62 14.82 -22.40
N THR A 9 -23.81 14.60 -21.86
CA THR A 9 -24.12 14.94 -20.46
C THR A 9 -23.44 13.95 -19.57
N LEU A 10 -22.36 14.39 -18.92
CA LEU A 10 -21.67 13.63 -17.87
C LEU A 10 -22.60 13.58 -16.64
N ALA A 11 -23.29 12.47 -16.45
CA ALA A 11 -24.08 12.21 -15.26
C ALA A 11 -23.12 12.03 -14.07
N LEU A 12 -22.96 13.07 -13.27
CA LEU A 12 -22.28 13.05 -11.98
C LEU A 12 -23.16 12.24 -11.01
N LEU A 13 -22.91 10.94 -10.87
CA LEU A 13 -23.51 10.14 -9.81
C LEU A 13 -22.91 10.60 -8.48
N LEU A 14 -23.56 11.57 -7.86
CA LEU A 14 -23.39 11.90 -6.45
C LEU A 14 -23.77 10.66 -5.65
N SER A 15 -22.82 9.99 -5.04
CA SER A 15 -23.08 9.06 -3.96
C SER A 15 -23.76 9.83 -2.83
N LEU A 16 -25.07 9.69 -2.72
CA LEU A 16 -25.82 10.24 -1.59
C LEU A 16 -25.22 9.64 -0.33
N PRO A 17 -24.96 10.44 0.73
CA PRO A 17 -24.60 9.89 2.01
C PRO A 17 -25.69 8.91 2.43
N LEU A 18 -25.31 7.71 2.86
CA LEU A 18 -26.26 6.79 3.47
C LEU A 18 -26.85 7.54 4.67
N ALA A 19 -28.19 7.67 4.68
CA ALA A 19 -28.89 8.36 5.76
C ALA A 19 -28.51 7.80 7.12
N ALA A 20 -28.52 8.67 8.13
CA ALA A 20 -28.25 8.29 9.52
C ALA A 20 -29.05 7.04 9.89
N ARG A 21 -28.38 6.04 10.43
CA ARG A 21 -28.98 4.81 10.90
C ARG A 21 -28.69 4.59 12.37
N GLU A 22 -29.53 3.82 13.02
CA GLU A 22 -29.31 3.38 14.39
C GLU A 22 -28.22 2.28 14.42
N TRP A 23 -27.21 2.47 15.22
CA TRP A 23 -26.14 1.53 15.52
C TRP A 23 -26.28 1.02 16.94
N THR A 24 -26.13 -0.27 17.13
CA THR A 24 -26.31 -0.91 18.45
C THR A 24 -25.02 -1.63 18.83
N ASN A 25 -24.52 -1.41 20.04
CA ASN A 25 -23.39 -2.18 20.56
C ASN A 25 -23.85 -3.49 21.22
N GLN A 26 -22.91 -4.36 21.58
CA GLN A 26 -23.22 -5.64 22.26
C GLN A 26 -23.91 -5.45 23.61
N GLY A 27 -23.77 -4.28 24.25
CA GLY A 27 -24.45 -3.93 25.49
C GLY A 27 -25.87 -3.35 25.31
N GLY A 28 -26.37 -3.32 24.06
CA GLY A 28 -27.70 -2.78 23.75
C GLY A 28 -27.79 -1.26 23.68
N GLN A 29 -26.70 -0.53 23.85
CA GLN A 29 -26.68 0.92 23.69
C GLN A 29 -26.78 1.30 22.22
N LYS A 30 -27.56 2.35 21.94
CA LYS A 30 -27.89 2.78 20.58
C LYS A 30 -27.41 4.20 20.31
N ILE A 31 -26.92 4.44 19.08
CA ILE A 31 -26.61 5.78 18.57
C ILE A 31 -27.11 5.92 17.14
N GLU A 32 -27.59 7.08 16.76
CA GLU A 32 -27.82 7.43 15.35
C GLU A 32 -26.54 8.07 14.78
N ALA A 33 -26.07 7.55 13.67
CA ALA A 33 -24.89 8.09 12.98
C ALA A 33 -24.86 7.66 11.51
N ASP A 34 -24.20 8.43 10.67
CA ASP A 34 -23.92 8.07 9.29
C ASP A 34 -22.77 7.08 9.23
N TYR A 35 -22.87 6.08 8.35
CA TYR A 35 -21.73 5.24 7.98
C TYR A 35 -20.78 6.02 7.06
N VAL A 36 -19.52 6.11 7.43
CA VAL A 36 -18.48 6.77 6.61
C VAL A 36 -17.62 5.73 5.91
N SER A 37 -17.02 4.82 6.67
CA SER A 37 -16.13 3.79 6.13
C SER A 37 -15.88 2.70 7.17
N SER A 38 -15.27 1.59 6.74
CA SER A 38 -14.70 0.60 7.66
C SER A 38 -13.42 -0.01 7.08
N ASP A 39 -12.52 -0.45 7.95
CA ASP A 39 -11.26 -1.13 7.63
C ASP A 39 -11.30 -2.64 7.93
N GLY A 40 -12.47 -3.18 8.29
CA GLY A 40 -12.67 -4.58 8.67
C GLY A 40 -12.50 -4.86 10.16
N SER A 41 -11.80 -4.01 10.91
CA SER A 41 -11.67 -4.07 12.36
C SER A 41 -12.44 -2.95 13.06
N THR A 42 -12.49 -1.79 12.43
CA THR A 42 -13.08 -0.55 12.94
C THR A 42 -14.04 0.04 11.90
N VAL A 43 -15.17 0.56 12.38
CA VAL A 43 -16.09 1.39 11.60
C VAL A 43 -15.89 2.86 11.97
N LEU A 44 -15.87 3.72 10.97
CA LEU A 44 -15.94 5.16 11.10
C LEU A 44 -17.37 5.61 10.89
N LEU A 45 -17.94 6.21 11.89
CA LEU A 45 -19.29 6.78 11.89
C LEU A 45 -19.19 8.30 11.99
N LYS A 46 -20.17 9.02 11.45
CA LYS A 46 -20.30 10.47 11.62
C LYS A 46 -21.59 10.80 12.36
N ARG A 47 -21.48 11.51 13.49
CA ARG A 47 -22.59 12.00 14.26
C ARG A 47 -22.41 13.48 14.56
N ASP A 48 -23.40 14.29 14.26
CA ASP A 48 -23.37 15.74 14.51
C ASP A 48 -22.11 16.42 13.93
N GLY A 49 -21.70 15.99 12.74
CA GLY A 49 -20.50 16.48 12.08
C GLY A 49 -19.16 15.96 12.64
N LYS A 50 -19.19 15.18 13.73
CA LYS A 50 -17.98 14.61 14.37
C LYS A 50 -17.78 13.15 13.98
N ASP A 51 -16.53 12.79 13.72
CA ASP A 51 -16.14 11.42 13.42
C ASP A 51 -16.01 10.60 14.72
N ILE A 52 -16.65 9.42 14.74
CA ILE A 52 -16.61 8.44 15.83
C ILE A 52 -16.02 7.14 15.26
N SER A 53 -14.92 6.68 15.82
CA SER A 53 -14.32 5.40 15.49
C SER A 53 -14.75 4.34 16.50
N TYR A 54 -15.26 3.19 16.03
CA TYR A 54 -15.77 2.13 16.91
C TYR A 54 -15.34 0.74 16.41
N ALA A 55 -14.91 -0.12 17.34
CA ALA A 55 -14.49 -1.47 16.99
C ALA A 55 -15.70 -2.31 16.51
N ILE A 56 -15.60 -2.88 15.30
CA ILE A 56 -16.68 -3.68 14.69
C ILE A 56 -17.07 -4.85 15.58
N ALA A 57 -16.09 -5.51 16.19
CA ALA A 57 -16.33 -6.63 17.10
C ALA A 57 -17.19 -6.29 18.33
N LYS A 58 -17.36 -5.00 18.67
CA LYS A 58 -18.21 -4.54 19.78
C LYS A 58 -19.62 -4.14 19.35
N LEU A 59 -19.93 -4.17 18.07
CA LEU A 59 -21.26 -3.88 17.54
C LEU A 59 -22.15 -5.11 17.57
N SER A 60 -23.46 -4.90 17.42
CA SER A 60 -24.44 -5.97 17.27
C SER A 60 -24.14 -6.83 16.03
N ALA A 61 -24.61 -8.06 16.02
CA ALA A 61 -24.44 -8.95 14.86
C ALA A 61 -25.09 -8.35 13.58
N ALA A 62 -26.19 -7.62 13.72
CA ALA A 62 -26.86 -6.96 12.61
C ALA A 62 -26.00 -5.82 12.02
N ASP A 63 -25.33 -5.03 12.88
CA ASP A 63 -24.46 -3.95 12.44
C ASP A 63 -23.15 -4.47 11.85
N GLN A 64 -22.61 -5.56 12.39
CA GLN A 64 -21.48 -6.25 11.79
C GLN A 64 -21.83 -6.79 10.40
N ALA A 65 -23.01 -7.40 10.22
CA ALA A 65 -23.49 -7.88 8.92
C ALA A 65 -23.67 -6.73 7.93
N PHE A 66 -24.28 -5.62 8.35
CA PHE A 66 -24.40 -4.41 7.53
C PHE A 66 -23.04 -3.88 7.07
N ILE A 67 -22.07 -3.76 7.98
CA ILE A 67 -20.71 -3.31 7.62
C ILE A 67 -20.09 -4.25 6.60
N LYS A 68 -20.22 -5.56 6.81
CA LYS A 68 -19.74 -6.57 5.87
C LYS A 68 -20.40 -6.43 4.50
N GLU A 69 -21.70 -6.15 4.47
CA GLU A 69 -22.44 -5.87 3.23
C GLU A 69 -21.95 -4.58 2.57
N GLN A 70 -21.75 -3.48 3.32
CA GLN A 70 -21.19 -2.23 2.77
C GLN A 70 -19.76 -2.40 2.24
N MET A 71 -18.94 -3.20 2.91
CA MET A 71 -17.61 -3.56 2.41
C MET A 71 -17.68 -4.43 1.15
N ALA A 72 -18.72 -5.28 1.04
CA ALA A 72 -18.98 -6.10 -0.14
C ALA A 72 -19.70 -5.33 -1.27
N ALA A 73 -20.55 -4.37 -0.90
CA ALA A 73 -21.38 -3.55 -1.79
C ALA A 73 -20.65 -2.32 -2.35
N LYS A 74 -19.31 -2.40 -2.57
CA LYS A 74 -18.65 -1.38 -3.39
C LYS A 74 -19.32 -1.32 -4.76
N PRO A 75 -19.48 -0.11 -5.32
CA PRO A 75 -20.41 0.13 -6.43
C PRO A 75 -20.23 -0.88 -7.54
N ALA A 76 -21.38 -1.32 -8.09
CA ALA A 76 -21.43 -2.03 -9.36
C ALA A 76 -20.56 -1.24 -10.34
N ALA A 77 -19.57 -1.89 -10.91
CA ALA A 77 -18.54 -1.28 -11.72
C ALA A 77 -19.18 -0.29 -12.72
N VAL A 78 -18.88 0.99 -12.59
CA VAL A 78 -18.74 1.84 -13.76
C VAL A 78 -17.92 1.01 -14.73
N ALA A 79 -18.35 0.85 -15.98
CA ALA A 79 -17.67 -0.01 -16.97
C ALA A 79 -16.16 0.18 -16.81
N ALA A 80 -15.50 -0.83 -16.25
CA ALA A 80 -14.16 -0.68 -15.72
C ALA A 80 -13.25 -0.28 -16.88
N VAL A 81 -12.63 0.86 -16.80
CA VAL A 81 -11.58 1.24 -17.74
C VAL A 81 -10.47 0.24 -17.55
N THR A 82 -10.34 -0.73 -18.46
CA THR A 82 -9.27 -1.71 -18.48
C THR A 82 -8.05 -1.16 -19.23
N GLY A 83 -6.90 -1.77 -19.00
CA GLY A 83 -5.64 -1.35 -19.61
C GLY A 83 -4.87 -0.33 -18.77
N TRP A 84 -3.96 0.39 -19.42
CA TRP A 84 -3.05 1.34 -18.78
C TRP A 84 -3.67 2.72 -18.63
N ILE A 85 -3.69 3.23 -17.39
CA ILE A 85 -4.11 4.59 -17.04
C ILE A 85 -2.85 5.30 -16.53
N GLN A 86 -2.37 6.33 -17.27
CA GLN A 86 -1.09 6.98 -16.98
C GLN A 86 -1.14 8.01 -15.84
N ASP A 87 -2.31 8.59 -15.60
CA ASP A 87 -2.51 9.70 -14.67
C ASP A 87 -3.77 9.51 -13.83
N SER A 88 -3.89 8.32 -13.22
CA SER A 88 -4.95 8.07 -12.26
C SER A 88 -4.80 8.98 -11.04
N ALA A 89 -5.83 9.75 -10.73
CA ALA A 89 -5.78 10.71 -9.63
C ALA A 89 -5.74 10.03 -8.26
N ILE A 90 -4.89 10.53 -7.37
CA ILE A 90 -4.88 10.20 -5.94
C ILE A 90 -5.72 11.24 -5.17
N ALA A 91 -6.78 11.74 -5.79
CA ALA A 91 -7.67 12.72 -5.17
C ALA A 91 -8.39 12.09 -3.97
N LYS A 92 -8.42 12.78 -2.85
CA LYS A 92 -8.98 12.34 -1.57
C LYS A 92 -8.21 11.16 -0.98
N PRO A 93 -7.01 11.41 -0.38
CA PRO A 93 -6.34 10.40 0.43
C PRO A 93 -7.34 9.82 1.43
N ALA A 94 -7.51 8.50 1.43
CA ALA A 94 -8.52 7.82 2.25
C ALA A 94 -8.17 7.86 3.73
N PHE A 95 -6.91 8.19 4.05
CA PHE A 95 -6.43 8.26 5.41
C PHE A 95 -6.00 9.69 5.73
N ALA A 96 -6.57 10.27 6.78
CA ALA A 96 -5.96 11.41 7.44
C ALA A 96 -4.56 11.01 7.93
N GLU A 97 -3.60 11.92 7.91
CA GLU A 97 -2.21 11.64 8.31
C GLU A 97 -2.10 10.91 9.65
N THR A 98 -2.92 11.28 10.61
CA THR A 98 -3.00 10.63 11.92
C THR A 98 -3.43 9.16 11.86
N LYS A 99 -4.22 8.75 10.85
CA LYS A 99 -4.67 7.36 10.72
C LYS A 99 -3.64 6.45 10.08
N LEU A 100 -2.85 6.94 9.15
CA LEU A 100 -1.74 6.19 8.57
C LEU A 100 -0.78 5.72 9.66
N TYR A 101 -0.52 6.59 10.63
CA TYR A 101 0.33 6.28 11.76
C TYR A 101 -0.32 5.43 12.83
N LEU A 102 -1.58 5.74 13.14
CA LEU A 102 -2.29 5.07 14.23
C LEU A 102 -2.69 3.64 13.86
N ALA A 103 -2.83 3.33 12.57
CA ALA A 103 -2.99 1.97 12.10
C ALA A 103 -1.75 1.12 12.38
N ASN A 104 -0.57 1.75 12.47
CA ASN A 104 0.67 1.09 12.85
C ASN A 104 0.97 1.35 14.33
N ARG A 105 0.98 0.29 15.15
CA ARG A 105 1.36 0.34 16.56
C ARG A 105 2.72 1.01 16.84
N ASN A 106 3.55 1.13 15.81
CA ASN A 106 4.89 1.71 15.88
C ASN A 106 4.92 3.20 15.49
N ALA A 107 3.77 3.85 15.25
CA ALA A 107 3.73 5.25 14.86
C ALA A 107 4.53 6.15 15.82
N LYS A 108 4.30 5.99 17.14
CA LYS A 108 5.05 6.73 18.16
C LYS A 108 6.55 6.42 18.11
N ALA A 109 6.91 5.17 17.87
CA ALA A 109 8.30 4.74 17.75
C ALA A 109 8.95 5.27 16.47
N VAL A 110 8.22 5.38 15.36
CA VAL A 110 8.68 6.04 14.13
C VAL A 110 9.02 7.50 14.41
N TYR A 111 8.14 8.24 15.07
CA TYR A 111 8.42 9.63 15.47
C TYR A 111 9.63 9.74 16.40
N GLN A 112 9.74 8.86 17.39
CA GLN A 112 10.88 8.85 18.32
C GLN A 112 12.20 8.47 17.63
N ALA A 113 12.17 7.63 16.62
CA ALA A 113 13.35 7.31 15.82
C ALA A 113 13.83 8.52 15.02
N PHE A 114 12.91 9.31 14.45
CA PHE A 114 13.24 10.59 13.81
C PHE A 114 13.91 11.55 14.79
N ASP A 115 13.30 11.78 15.96
CA ASP A 115 13.82 12.69 16.97
C ASP A 115 15.22 12.28 17.47
N LYS A 116 15.50 10.99 17.54
CA LYS A 116 16.78 10.43 17.98
C LYS A 116 17.83 10.32 16.86
N GLY A 117 17.49 10.73 15.64
CA GLY A 117 18.38 10.58 14.49
C GLY A 117 18.59 9.13 14.07
N GLY A 118 17.63 8.23 14.37
CA GLY A 118 17.66 6.82 14.00
C GLY A 118 17.49 6.55 12.50
N PHE A 119 17.30 7.61 11.70
CA PHE A 119 17.39 7.56 10.25
C PHE A 119 18.76 8.02 9.78
N PRO A 120 19.28 7.48 8.69
CA PRO A 120 20.41 8.07 8.00
C PRO A 120 20.11 9.56 7.73
N PRO A 121 21.08 10.46 7.91
CA PRO A 121 20.87 11.90 7.72
C PRO A 121 20.36 12.32 6.34
N ASP A 122 20.63 11.49 5.35
CA ASP A 122 20.26 11.64 3.93
C ASP A 122 18.83 11.20 3.62
N TRP A 123 18.14 10.54 4.54
CA TRP A 123 16.79 10.01 4.30
C TRP A 123 15.66 10.97 4.66
N THR A 124 15.96 12.00 5.44
CA THR A 124 14.98 13.03 5.80
C THR A 124 15.57 14.43 5.68
N THR A 125 14.84 15.33 5.07
CA THR A 125 15.24 16.71 4.87
C THR A 125 14.87 17.61 6.07
N ASN A 126 13.85 17.22 6.84
CA ASN A 126 13.38 18.01 7.98
C ASN A 126 13.04 17.12 9.19
N LYS A 127 14.05 16.89 10.02
CA LYS A 127 13.91 16.05 11.23
C LYS A 127 13.05 16.67 12.33
N LYS A 128 12.75 17.97 12.25
CA LYS A 128 12.01 18.71 13.29
C LYS A 128 10.50 18.72 13.04
N ASP A 129 10.08 18.55 11.79
CA ASP A 129 8.67 18.57 11.40
C ASP A 129 8.31 17.32 10.61
N VAL A 130 7.93 16.27 11.32
CA VAL A 130 7.53 15.00 10.72
C VAL A 130 6.29 15.14 9.84
N LYS A 131 5.40 16.11 10.11
CA LYS A 131 4.26 16.37 9.22
C LYS A 131 4.71 16.84 7.85
N ALA A 132 5.74 17.69 7.79
CA ALA A 132 6.32 18.14 6.51
C ALA A 132 6.92 16.95 5.73
N GLU A 133 7.47 15.95 6.41
CA GLU A 133 8.00 14.76 5.76
C GLU A 133 6.92 13.90 5.06
N PHE A 134 5.66 14.01 5.47
CA PHE A 134 4.53 13.36 4.83
C PHE A 134 3.77 14.23 3.84
N ALA A 135 3.99 15.54 3.88
CA ALA A 135 3.21 16.47 3.08
C ALA A 135 3.44 16.27 1.58
N TYR A 136 2.37 16.21 0.82
CA TYR A 136 2.36 16.33 -0.63
C TYR A 136 1.03 16.96 -1.06
N ASP A 137 1.00 17.51 -2.27
CA ASP A 137 -0.23 18.06 -2.84
C ASP A 137 -1.10 16.94 -3.42
N SER A 138 -2.13 16.56 -2.69
CA SER A 138 -3.07 15.51 -3.12
C SER A 138 -3.92 15.89 -4.34
N ALA A 139 -4.06 17.18 -4.64
CA ALA A 139 -4.82 17.63 -5.81
C ALA A 139 -4.09 17.31 -7.12
N THR A 140 -2.76 17.31 -7.09
CA THR A 140 -1.91 17.03 -8.25
C THR A 140 -1.33 15.62 -8.27
N ALA A 141 -1.43 14.89 -7.16
CA ALA A 141 -0.87 13.55 -7.04
C ALA A 141 -1.53 12.56 -8.01
N LYS A 142 -0.71 11.78 -8.68
CA LYS A 142 -1.10 10.83 -9.73
C LYS A 142 -0.44 9.48 -9.51
N SER A 143 -1.03 8.45 -10.10
CA SER A 143 -0.43 7.12 -10.23
C SER A 143 -0.63 6.56 -11.63
N ILE A 144 0.25 5.66 -12.02
CA ILE A 144 0.07 4.77 -13.15
C ILE A 144 -0.68 3.54 -12.63
N VAL A 145 -1.74 3.16 -13.32
CA VAL A 145 -2.54 2.00 -12.96
C VAL A 145 -2.73 1.11 -14.17
N TYR A 146 -2.64 -0.20 -13.99
CA TYR A 146 -3.06 -1.18 -14.99
C TYR A 146 -4.20 -2.01 -14.44
N ILE A 147 -5.29 -2.04 -15.18
CA ILE A 147 -6.46 -2.87 -14.89
C ILE A 147 -6.50 -4.00 -15.92
N PRO A 148 -6.37 -5.27 -15.50
CA PRO A 148 -6.46 -6.42 -16.40
C PRO A 148 -7.72 -6.41 -17.27
N ALA A 149 -7.59 -6.87 -18.52
CA ALA A 149 -8.73 -6.93 -19.44
C ALA A 149 -9.85 -7.85 -18.95
N THR A 150 -9.52 -8.82 -18.11
CA THR A 150 -10.47 -9.76 -17.50
C THR A 150 -11.21 -9.19 -16.29
N TYR A 151 -10.85 -7.97 -15.84
CA TYR A 151 -11.52 -7.34 -14.71
C TYR A 151 -12.90 -6.80 -15.15
N ASP A 152 -13.94 -7.38 -14.61
CA ASP A 152 -15.35 -6.99 -14.86
C ASP A 152 -16.06 -6.42 -13.61
N GLY A 153 -15.35 -6.32 -12.49
CA GLY A 153 -15.91 -5.87 -11.21
C GLY A 153 -16.75 -6.92 -10.46
N THR A 154 -16.99 -8.09 -11.04
CA THR A 154 -17.79 -9.15 -10.38
C THR A 154 -16.99 -9.89 -9.32
N LYS A 155 -15.69 -10.05 -9.54
CA LYS A 155 -14.75 -10.68 -8.61
C LYS A 155 -13.69 -9.69 -8.13
N PRO A 156 -13.28 -9.78 -6.85
CA PRO A 156 -12.20 -8.94 -6.37
C PRO A 156 -10.85 -9.41 -6.96
N PHE A 157 -10.04 -8.47 -7.45
CA PHE A 157 -8.67 -8.72 -7.89
C PHE A 157 -7.67 -8.38 -6.79
N GLY A 158 -6.52 -9.06 -6.77
CA GLY A 158 -5.41 -8.66 -5.93
C GLY A 158 -4.77 -7.35 -6.41
N VAL A 159 -3.77 -6.87 -5.69
CA VAL A 159 -3.04 -5.65 -6.06
C VAL A 159 -1.54 -5.89 -5.96
N TYR A 160 -0.80 -5.44 -6.97
CA TYR A 160 0.64 -5.26 -6.92
C TYR A 160 0.98 -3.77 -6.99
N LEU A 161 1.38 -3.21 -5.85
CA LEU A 161 1.79 -1.81 -5.71
C LEU A 161 3.31 -1.71 -5.92
N HIS A 162 3.76 -0.97 -6.93
CA HIS A 162 5.18 -0.84 -7.29
C HIS A 162 5.70 0.56 -7.00
N ILE A 163 6.70 0.68 -6.14
CA ILE A 163 7.32 1.97 -5.78
C ILE A 163 8.56 2.17 -6.66
N SER A 164 8.59 3.31 -7.37
CA SER A 164 9.69 3.71 -8.23
C SER A 164 10.78 4.49 -7.47
N PRO A 165 12.06 4.39 -7.85
CA PRO A 165 13.09 5.33 -7.44
C PRO A 165 13.05 6.66 -8.18
N GLY A 166 12.18 6.81 -9.20
CA GLY A 166 11.95 8.02 -10.00
C GLY A 166 10.61 8.69 -9.70
N ASP A 167 10.46 9.96 -10.12
CA ASP A 167 9.23 10.74 -9.85
C ASP A 167 8.06 10.41 -10.79
N ASP A 168 8.31 9.86 -11.99
CA ASP A 168 7.27 9.61 -12.98
C ASP A 168 6.46 8.33 -12.72
N GLY A 169 6.78 7.59 -11.65
CA GLY A 169 6.30 6.24 -11.45
C GLY A 169 6.92 5.28 -12.47
N GLU A 170 6.43 4.05 -12.55
CA GLU A 170 6.92 3.09 -13.54
C GLU A 170 5.78 2.49 -14.37
N ASN A 171 5.80 2.77 -15.67
CA ASN A 171 4.92 2.13 -16.65
C ASN A 171 5.56 0.81 -17.13
N ARG A 172 5.43 -0.25 -16.35
CA ARG A 172 6.00 -1.57 -16.67
C ARG A 172 5.04 -2.37 -17.54
N LYS A 173 4.89 -1.95 -18.81
CA LYS A 173 3.98 -2.64 -19.76
C LYS A 173 4.27 -4.13 -19.91
N THR A 174 5.51 -4.55 -19.72
CA THR A 174 5.92 -5.95 -19.74
C THR A 174 5.33 -6.79 -18.60
N TYR A 175 4.86 -6.14 -17.53
CA TYR A 175 4.21 -6.83 -16.41
C TYR A 175 2.72 -7.13 -16.66
N ALA A 176 2.08 -6.49 -17.66
CA ALA A 176 0.67 -6.69 -17.93
C ALA A 176 0.26 -8.18 -18.05
N PRO A 177 1.00 -9.05 -18.80
CA PRO A 177 0.62 -10.46 -18.86
C PRO A 177 0.71 -11.20 -17.53
N VAL A 178 1.59 -10.78 -16.62
CA VAL A 178 1.68 -11.34 -15.26
C VAL A 178 0.46 -10.90 -14.44
N MET A 179 0.12 -9.61 -14.50
CA MET A 179 -1.06 -9.06 -13.83
C MET A 179 -2.33 -9.75 -14.29
N ASP A 180 -2.47 -9.99 -15.61
CA ASP A 180 -3.61 -10.69 -16.20
C ASP A 180 -3.72 -12.13 -15.66
N ARG A 181 -2.62 -12.90 -15.70
CA ARG A 181 -2.61 -14.30 -15.23
C ARG A 181 -2.90 -14.44 -13.74
N LEU A 182 -2.41 -13.51 -12.94
CA LEU A 182 -2.56 -13.54 -11.49
C LEU A 182 -3.81 -12.78 -11.00
N ASN A 183 -4.59 -12.16 -11.89
CA ASN A 183 -5.72 -11.28 -11.55
C ASN A 183 -5.30 -10.20 -10.55
N LEU A 184 -4.28 -9.40 -10.91
CA LEU A 184 -3.73 -8.33 -10.10
C LEU A 184 -3.90 -6.98 -10.80
N ILE A 185 -4.37 -5.99 -10.07
CA ILE A 185 -4.27 -4.58 -10.47
C ILE A 185 -2.86 -4.10 -10.15
N TYR A 186 -2.18 -3.50 -11.14
CA TYR A 186 -0.88 -2.86 -10.94
C TYR A 186 -1.06 -1.39 -10.60
N ILE A 187 -0.29 -0.88 -9.66
CA ILE A 187 -0.27 0.54 -9.26
C ILE A 187 1.18 0.99 -9.15
N SER A 188 1.53 2.14 -9.73
CA SER A 188 2.81 2.81 -9.45
C SER A 188 2.57 4.31 -9.21
N PRO A 189 2.66 4.77 -7.96
CA PRO A 189 2.48 6.19 -7.65
C PRO A 189 3.63 7.02 -8.24
N LYS A 190 3.31 8.22 -8.72
CA LYS A 190 4.27 9.24 -9.12
C LYS A 190 4.73 10.04 -7.91
N GLY A 191 5.88 10.69 -7.99
CA GLY A 191 6.42 11.49 -6.88
C GLY A 191 7.09 10.66 -5.79
N THR A 192 7.54 9.45 -6.12
CA THR A 192 8.19 8.54 -5.17
C THR A 192 9.69 8.41 -5.37
N SER A 193 10.36 9.41 -6.00
CA SER A 193 11.79 9.33 -6.27
C SER A 193 12.65 9.30 -5.00
N ASN A 194 13.92 8.89 -5.19
CA ASN A 194 14.91 8.87 -4.11
C ASN A 194 15.19 10.25 -3.50
N ASN A 195 14.83 11.33 -4.20
CA ASN A 195 14.99 12.71 -3.73
C ASN A 195 13.82 13.15 -2.83
N GLN A 196 12.76 12.37 -2.74
CA GLN A 196 11.60 12.69 -1.90
C GLN A 196 11.79 12.18 -0.47
N PRO A 197 11.23 12.87 0.52
CA PRO A 197 11.19 12.37 1.89
C PRO A 197 10.60 10.96 1.96
N MET A 198 11.25 10.09 2.70
CA MET A 198 10.90 8.68 2.79
C MET A 198 9.44 8.44 3.19
N LEU A 199 8.96 9.19 4.19
CA LEU A 199 7.59 9.03 4.69
C LEU A 199 6.54 9.58 3.70
N ARG A 200 6.89 10.58 2.89
CA ARG A 200 6.06 11.02 1.76
C ARG A 200 5.89 9.90 0.75
N ARG A 201 6.96 9.20 0.42
CA ARG A 201 6.94 8.05 -0.52
C ARG A 201 6.03 6.94 -0.01
N VAL A 202 6.12 6.60 1.28
CA VAL A 202 5.24 5.62 1.94
C VAL A 202 3.78 6.08 1.89
N LYS A 203 3.51 7.34 2.26
CA LYS A 203 2.16 7.89 2.24
C LYS A 203 1.55 7.90 0.83
N LEU A 204 2.30 8.33 -0.17
CA LEU A 204 1.87 8.31 -1.57
C LEU A 204 1.50 6.89 -2.03
N ALA A 205 2.29 5.90 -1.64
CA ALA A 205 2.03 4.51 -1.97
C ALA A 205 0.70 4.01 -1.36
N ILE A 206 0.45 4.30 -0.09
CA ILE A 206 -0.78 3.91 0.60
C ILE A 206 -1.99 4.68 0.04
N ASP A 207 -1.86 5.98 -0.22
CA ASP A 207 -2.96 6.78 -0.76
C ASP A 207 -3.30 6.36 -2.20
N ALA A 208 -2.31 5.97 -3.02
CA ALA A 208 -2.54 5.40 -4.35
C ALA A 208 -3.29 4.06 -4.29
N LEU A 209 -2.89 3.18 -3.36
CA LEU A 209 -3.61 1.94 -3.10
C LEU A 209 -5.07 2.22 -2.72
N SER A 210 -5.29 3.14 -1.78
CA SER A 210 -6.62 3.51 -1.31
C SER A 210 -7.49 4.11 -2.42
N ALA A 211 -6.91 4.93 -3.30
CA ALA A 211 -7.62 5.50 -4.45
C ALA A 211 -8.09 4.43 -5.43
N VAL A 212 -7.27 3.40 -5.68
CA VAL A 212 -7.65 2.25 -6.51
C VAL A 212 -8.71 1.40 -5.80
N GLN A 213 -8.55 1.13 -4.52
CA GLN A 213 -9.53 0.39 -3.73
C GLN A 213 -10.89 1.10 -3.63
N ALA A 214 -10.91 2.43 -3.75
CA ALA A 214 -12.14 3.21 -3.80
C ALA A 214 -12.90 3.04 -5.13
N GLN A 215 -12.20 2.75 -6.22
CA GLN A 215 -12.75 2.67 -7.57
C GLN A 215 -12.97 1.23 -8.05
N TYR A 216 -12.14 0.30 -7.62
CA TYR A 216 -12.12 -1.08 -8.09
C TYR A 216 -12.34 -2.05 -6.94
N ARG A 217 -13.00 -3.16 -7.21
CA ARG A 217 -13.19 -4.24 -6.25
C ARG A 217 -11.90 -5.03 -6.10
N THR A 218 -11.23 -4.86 -4.97
CA THR A 218 -9.97 -5.54 -4.65
C THR A 218 -10.13 -6.55 -3.52
N ASP A 219 -9.28 -7.55 -3.51
CA ASP A 219 -9.17 -8.52 -2.42
C ASP A 219 -8.15 -8.03 -1.39
N PRO A 220 -8.56 -7.63 -0.18
CA PRO A 220 -7.65 -7.11 0.84
C PRO A 220 -6.64 -8.15 1.35
N LYS A 221 -6.84 -9.44 1.08
CA LYS A 221 -5.93 -10.52 1.43
C LYS A 221 -4.89 -10.81 0.33
N ARG A 222 -5.00 -10.13 -0.81
CA ARG A 222 -4.13 -10.35 -1.97
C ARG A 222 -3.47 -9.04 -2.41
N ILE A 223 -2.83 -8.36 -1.47
CA ILE A 223 -2.11 -7.11 -1.72
C ILE A 223 -0.64 -7.31 -1.44
N CYS A 224 0.20 -7.03 -2.43
CA CYS A 224 1.65 -7.07 -2.32
C CYS A 224 2.23 -5.71 -2.69
N VAL A 225 3.29 -5.30 -2.01
CA VAL A 225 4.06 -4.12 -2.37
C VAL A 225 5.43 -4.52 -2.90
N GLY A 226 5.85 -3.90 -3.98
CA GLY A 226 7.19 -4.11 -4.53
C GLY A 226 7.82 -2.79 -4.94
N GLY A 227 9.04 -2.87 -5.46
CA GLY A 227 9.74 -1.70 -5.94
C GLY A 227 11.16 -2.02 -6.38
N TYR A 228 11.77 -1.07 -7.08
CA TYR A 228 13.10 -1.20 -7.64
C TYR A 228 14.07 -0.25 -6.94
N SER A 229 15.29 -0.72 -6.65
CA SER A 229 16.36 0.09 -6.08
C SER A 229 15.90 0.79 -4.80
N GLY A 230 16.02 2.10 -4.66
CA GLY A 230 15.46 2.85 -3.55
C GLY A 230 13.95 2.68 -3.36
N GLY A 231 13.19 2.34 -4.41
CA GLY A 231 11.79 1.92 -4.32
C GLY A 231 11.62 0.55 -3.67
N GLY A 232 12.58 -0.35 -3.84
CA GLY A 232 12.62 -1.65 -3.17
C GLY A 232 12.77 -1.51 -1.64
N HIS A 233 13.65 -0.62 -1.19
CA HIS A 233 13.75 -0.28 0.24
C HIS A 233 12.42 0.29 0.77
N MET A 234 11.77 1.17 -0.01
CA MET A 234 10.48 1.74 0.38
C MET A 234 9.37 0.70 0.40
N ALA A 235 9.39 -0.28 -0.50
CA ALA A 235 8.43 -1.39 -0.48
C ALA A 235 8.55 -2.20 0.82
N MET A 236 9.76 -2.57 1.22
CA MET A 236 10.01 -3.28 2.46
C MET A 236 9.58 -2.44 3.68
N LEU A 237 9.94 -1.15 3.71
CA LEU A 237 9.52 -0.25 4.78
C LEU A 237 7.99 -0.09 4.83
N THR A 238 7.35 0.12 3.68
CA THR A 238 5.89 0.27 3.60
C THR A 238 5.19 -0.98 4.12
N HIS A 239 5.67 -2.17 3.75
CA HIS A 239 5.16 -3.44 4.29
C HIS A 239 5.35 -3.52 5.81
N ALA A 240 6.52 -3.20 6.34
CA ALA A 240 6.78 -3.22 7.78
C ALA A 240 5.91 -2.21 8.56
N MET A 241 5.61 -1.06 7.96
CA MET A 241 4.74 -0.05 8.56
C MET A 241 3.24 -0.42 8.51
N PHE A 242 2.84 -1.23 7.54
CA PHE A 242 1.44 -1.62 7.31
C PHE A 242 1.30 -3.14 7.11
N PRO A 243 1.74 -3.95 8.09
CA PRO A 243 1.77 -5.41 7.95
C PRO A 243 0.37 -6.01 7.75
N GLU A 244 -0.69 -5.38 8.28
CA GLU A 244 -2.07 -5.85 8.10
C GLU A 244 -2.63 -5.57 6.69
N THR A 245 -1.97 -4.68 5.93
CA THR A 245 -2.38 -4.32 4.56
C THR A 245 -1.74 -5.23 3.51
N PHE A 246 -0.48 -5.63 3.73
CA PHE A 246 0.30 -6.36 2.74
C PHE A 246 0.58 -7.78 3.17
N MET A 247 0.33 -8.74 2.29
CA MET A 247 0.68 -10.15 2.52
C MET A 247 2.17 -10.44 2.30
N GLY A 248 2.87 -9.51 1.65
CA GLY A 248 4.29 -9.65 1.39
C GLY A 248 4.89 -8.46 0.62
N SER A 249 6.22 -8.47 0.48
CA SER A 249 6.93 -7.50 -0.34
C SER A 249 7.96 -8.14 -1.27
N VAL A 250 8.11 -7.51 -2.45
CA VAL A 250 9.09 -7.89 -3.48
C VAL A 250 10.03 -6.72 -3.75
N SER A 251 11.28 -6.83 -3.35
CA SER A 251 12.30 -5.83 -3.64
C SER A 251 13.15 -6.25 -4.83
N HIS A 252 13.31 -5.36 -5.81
CA HIS A 252 14.17 -5.58 -6.96
C HIS A 252 15.48 -4.80 -6.76
N ALA A 253 16.60 -5.49 -6.85
CA ALA A 253 17.94 -4.91 -6.79
C ALA A 253 18.21 -4.04 -5.52
N ALA A 254 17.54 -4.37 -4.41
CA ALA A 254 17.73 -3.71 -3.12
C ALA A 254 17.36 -4.63 -1.95
N GLN A 255 18.06 -4.47 -0.83
CA GLN A 255 17.82 -5.23 0.40
C GLN A 255 17.89 -4.31 1.61
N SER A 256 16.86 -4.34 2.46
CA SER A 256 16.84 -3.54 3.68
C SER A 256 17.59 -4.23 4.84
N TYR A 257 18.36 -3.45 5.58
CA TYR A 257 19.01 -3.92 6.81
C TYR A 257 17.99 -4.12 7.92
N LEU A 258 18.10 -5.24 8.62
CA LEU A 258 17.28 -5.53 9.79
C LEU A 258 17.66 -4.66 11.00
N PRO A 259 16.73 -4.42 11.93
CA PRO A 259 17.05 -3.79 13.21
C PRO A 259 18.08 -4.58 13.99
N LYS A 260 19.05 -3.87 14.59
CA LYS A 260 20.09 -4.40 15.47
C LYS A 260 20.07 -3.65 16.81
N PRO A 261 20.73 -4.16 17.87
CA PRO A 261 20.91 -3.39 19.10
C PRO A 261 21.54 -2.02 18.79
N GLY A 262 20.86 -0.95 19.15
CA GLY A 262 21.28 0.42 18.90
C GLY A 262 21.03 0.99 17.51
N SER A 263 20.39 0.21 16.58
CA SER A 263 20.04 0.68 15.24
C SER A 263 18.71 0.08 14.77
N CYS A 264 17.85 0.91 14.18
CA CYS A 264 16.61 0.42 13.55
C CYS A 264 16.84 -0.21 12.16
N GLY A 265 18.08 -0.24 11.65
CA GLY A 265 18.34 -0.62 10.27
C GLY A 265 17.58 0.29 9.29
N HIS A 266 16.91 -0.29 8.31
CA HIS A 266 16.04 0.43 7.38
C HIS A 266 14.55 0.44 7.81
N PHE A 267 14.26 0.12 9.06
CA PHE A 267 12.90 0.02 9.60
C PHE A 267 12.70 0.96 10.80
N PRO A 268 12.51 2.25 10.56
CA PRO A 268 12.32 3.23 11.61
C PRO A 268 11.22 2.83 12.59
N GLY A 269 11.51 2.98 13.88
CA GLY A 269 10.60 2.64 14.94
C GLY A 269 10.51 1.14 15.28
N LEU A 270 11.26 0.28 14.58
CA LEU A 270 11.42 -1.11 14.93
C LEU A 270 12.77 -1.33 15.65
N GLU A 271 12.80 -2.31 16.52
CA GLU A 271 13.99 -2.71 17.30
C GLU A 271 14.33 -4.17 17.05
N ALA A 272 15.54 -4.59 17.41
CA ALA A 272 15.98 -5.98 17.27
C ALA A 272 15.02 -7.01 17.93
N ARG A 273 14.30 -6.62 18.97
CA ARG A 273 13.27 -7.48 19.59
C ARG A 273 12.08 -7.73 18.70
N ASP A 274 11.77 -6.84 17.76
CA ASP A 274 10.62 -6.96 16.85
C ASP A 274 10.86 -8.04 15.79
N LEU A 275 12.09 -8.47 15.57
CA LEU A 275 12.42 -9.64 14.72
C LEU A 275 11.84 -10.96 15.27
N LYS A 276 11.45 -10.98 16.53
CA LYS A 276 10.84 -12.15 17.20
C LYS A 276 9.31 -12.05 17.25
N SER A 277 8.72 -10.98 16.74
CA SER A 277 7.29 -10.70 16.76
C SER A 277 6.71 -10.73 15.34
N GLY A 278 5.38 -10.94 15.23
CA GLY A 278 4.68 -11.02 13.97
C GLY A 278 4.75 -9.80 13.06
N ALA A 279 5.19 -8.65 13.57
CA ALA A 279 5.26 -7.43 12.77
C ALA A 279 6.23 -7.50 11.58
N LEU A 280 7.28 -8.33 11.68
CA LEU A 280 8.21 -8.59 10.58
C LEU A 280 8.30 -10.08 10.25
N LYS A 281 8.34 -10.93 11.25
CA LYS A 281 8.72 -12.34 11.13
C LYS A 281 7.68 -13.19 10.40
N ASP A 282 6.40 -12.93 10.65
CA ASP A 282 5.30 -13.76 10.13
C ASP A 282 4.81 -13.29 8.74
N HIS A 283 5.57 -12.39 8.10
CA HIS A 283 5.31 -11.86 6.77
C HIS A 283 6.33 -12.35 5.76
N LYS A 284 5.90 -12.45 4.49
CA LYS A 284 6.78 -12.89 3.40
C LYS A 284 7.55 -11.72 2.79
N TRP A 285 8.85 -11.92 2.70
CA TRP A 285 9.78 -10.93 2.19
C TRP A 285 10.62 -11.56 1.10
N CYS A 286 10.72 -10.95 -0.06
CA CYS A 286 11.65 -11.44 -1.04
C CYS A 286 12.43 -10.34 -1.74
N VAL A 287 13.59 -10.71 -2.23
CA VAL A 287 14.47 -9.88 -3.03
C VAL A 287 14.84 -10.62 -4.30
N ILE A 288 14.86 -9.89 -5.41
CA ILE A 288 15.30 -10.37 -6.72
C ILE A 288 16.48 -9.52 -7.13
N SER A 289 17.65 -10.13 -7.34
CA SER A 289 18.86 -9.48 -7.82
C SER A 289 19.81 -10.51 -8.41
N GLY A 290 20.93 -10.10 -9.01
CA GLY A 290 21.88 -11.01 -9.59
C GLY A 290 23.32 -10.47 -9.61
N ASP A 291 24.23 -11.31 -10.05
CA ASP A 291 25.67 -11.13 -9.94
C ASP A 291 26.25 -9.95 -10.77
N LYS A 292 25.44 -9.31 -11.61
CA LYS A 292 25.80 -8.07 -12.32
C LYS A 292 25.22 -6.81 -11.68
N ASP A 293 24.43 -6.94 -10.60
CA ASP A 293 23.96 -5.81 -9.82
C ASP A 293 25.10 -5.24 -8.96
N GLN A 294 25.31 -3.94 -9.02
CA GLN A 294 26.31 -3.24 -8.19
C GLN A 294 26.08 -3.44 -6.69
N ASN A 295 24.83 -3.70 -6.26
CA ASN A 295 24.45 -3.93 -4.88
C ASN A 295 24.50 -5.43 -4.50
N TYR A 296 24.84 -6.32 -5.43
CA TYR A 296 24.72 -7.77 -5.24
C TYR A 296 25.46 -8.29 -4.00
N ALA A 297 26.71 -7.87 -3.79
CA ALA A 297 27.51 -8.32 -2.66
C ALA A 297 26.87 -7.91 -1.31
N GLU A 298 26.32 -6.71 -1.25
CA GLU A 298 25.60 -6.20 -0.09
C GLU A 298 24.29 -6.95 0.12
N ILE A 299 23.49 -7.12 -0.94
CA ILE A 299 22.24 -7.88 -0.94
C ILE A 299 22.49 -9.30 -0.43
N LYS A 300 23.50 -9.98 -0.95
CA LYS A 300 23.84 -11.35 -0.55
C LYS A 300 24.27 -11.45 0.92
N THR A 301 24.99 -10.47 1.41
CA THR A 301 25.40 -10.41 2.82
C THR A 301 24.19 -10.17 3.73
N THR A 302 23.35 -9.21 3.37
CA THR A 302 22.15 -8.88 4.14
C THR A 302 21.12 -10.00 4.08
N SER A 303 21.00 -10.72 2.96
CA SER A 303 20.13 -11.89 2.81
C SER A 303 20.45 -12.98 3.84
N LYS A 304 21.74 -13.25 4.05
CA LYS A 304 22.18 -14.21 5.10
C LYS A 304 21.76 -13.77 6.51
N GLU A 305 21.72 -12.47 6.75
CA GLU A 305 21.26 -11.93 8.04
C GLU A 305 19.75 -12.17 8.21
N TRP A 306 18.95 -11.99 7.16
CA TRP A 306 17.50 -12.26 7.18
C TRP A 306 17.23 -13.76 7.46
N GLU A 307 17.96 -14.65 6.78
CA GLU A 307 17.88 -16.10 6.97
C GLU A 307 18.29 -16.50 8.40
N ALA A 308 19.40 -15.96 8.91
CA ALA A 308 19.89 -16.23 10.25
C ALA A 308 18.89 -15.78 11.35
N ASN A 309 18.10 -14.74 11.10
CA ASN A 309 17.02 -14.29 11.97
C ASN A 309 15.71 -15.08 11.75
N ARG A 310 15.71 -16.11 10.88
CA ARG A 310 14.57 -16.97 10.57
C ARG A 310 13.34 -16.18 10.10
N MET A 311 13.58 -15.15 9.28
CA MET A 311 12.51 -14.42 8.60
C MET A 311 11.89 -15.34 7.53
N ASP A 312 10.58 -15.22 7.25
CA ASP A 312 9.99 -15.85 6.06
C ASP A 312 10.43 -15.06 4.82
N TYR A 313 11.66 -15.34 4.42
CA TYR A 313 12.44 -14.57 3.47
C TYR A 313 12.98 -15.45 2.33
N LYS A 314 13.02 -14.90 1.12
CA LYS A 314 13.64 -15.57 -0.02
C LYS A 314 14.45 -14.59 -0.88
N PHE A 315 15.69 -14.94 -1.12
CA PHE A 315 16.52 -14.30 -2.13
C PHE A 315 16.43 -15.09 -3.44
N PHE A 316 15.93 -14.45 -4.50
CA PHE A 316 15.96 -14.95 -5.85
C PHE A 316 17.24 -14.46 -6.52
N ASP A 317 18.29 -15.30 -6.47
CA ASP A 317 19.58 -15.03 -7.08
C ASP A 317 19.51 -15.36 -8.58
N VAL A 318 19.52 -14.32 -9.40
CA VAL A 318 19.31 -14.42 -10.86
C VAL A 318 20.63 -14.20 -11.59
N PRO A 319 21.26 -15.25 -12.15
CA PRO A 319 22.52 -15.12 -12.87
C PRO A 319 22.42 -14.10 -14.01
N GLY A 320 23.37 -13.17 -14.06
CA GLY A 320 23.46 -12.14 -15.10
C GLY A 320 22.53 -10.94 -14.92
N MET A 321 21.67 -10.92 -13.92
CA MET A 321 20.82 -9.76 -13.66
C MET A 321 21.67 -8.57 -13.16
N ALA A 322 21.56 -7.46 -13.86
CA ALA A 322 22.17 -6.18 -13.50
C ALA A 322 21.27 -5.40 -12.52
N HIS A 323 21.68 -4.17 -12.16
CA HIS A 323 20.87 -3.26 -11.35
C HIS A 323 19.64 -2.81 -12.13
N SER A 324 18.59 -3.59 -12.10
CA SER A 324 17.36 -3.39 -12.88
C SER A 324 16.12 -3.89 -12.14
N ASN A 325 14.95 -3.55 -12.68
CA ASN A 325 13.73 -4.25 -12.31
C ASN A 325 13.82 -5.73 -12.73
N ALA A 326 13.15 -6.59 -12.00
CA ALA A 326 12.98 -7.99 -12.36
C ALA A 326 12.26 -8.13 -13.72
N GLU A 327 12.61 -9.17 -14.47
CA GLU A 327 11.86 -9.55 -15.65
C GLU A 327 10.48 -10.15 -15.26
N PRO A 328 9.50 -10.18 -16.19
CA PRO A 328 8.13 -10.61 -15.86
C PRO A 328 8.02 -11.99 -15.20
N ASP A 329 8.78 -12.97 -15.68
CA ASP A 329 8.79 -14.35 -15.17
C ASP A 329 9.42 -14.44 -13.77
N GLN A 330 10.44 -13.64 -13.51
CA GLN A 330 11.06 -13.53 -12.19
C GLN A 330 10.08 -12.89 -11.17
N LEU A 331 9.39 -11.82 -11.58
CA LEU A 331 8.35 -11.20 -10.76
C LEU A 331 7.22 -12.18 -10.50
N GLU A 332 6.73 -12.88 -11.51
CA GLU A 332 5.66 -13.87 -11.38
C GLU A 332 6.04 -14.98 -10.38
N THR A 333 7.28 -15.47 -10.48
CA THR A 333 7.81 -16.48 -9.56
C THR A 333 7.82 -15.98 -8.12
N ALA A 334 8.24 -14.73 -7.90
CA ALA A 334 8.25 -14.11 -6.58
C ALA A 334 6.84 -13.89 -6.04
N LEU A 335 5.91 -13.39 -6.86
CA LEU A 335 4.52 -13.18 -6.47
C LEU A 335 3.81 -14.49 -6.11
N LYS A 336 4.04 -15.56 -6.87
CA LYS A 336 3.54 -16.92 -6.55
C LYS A 336 4.13 -17.45 -5.24
N TRP A 337 5.41 -17.19 -4.99
CA TRP A 337 6.02 -17.59 -3.71
C TRP A 337 5.38 -16.84 -2.52
N ILE A 338 5.04 -15.57 -2.70
CA ILE A 338 4.28 -14.80 -1.68
C ILE A 338 2.89 -15.39 -1.46
N GLY A 339 2.26 -15.96 -2.50
CA GLY A 339 0.91 -16.57 -2.45
C GLY A 339 -0.13 -15.84 -3.30
N LEU A 340 0.32 -15.04 -4.27
CA LEU A 340 -0.53 -14.37 -5.25
C LEU A 340 -0.78 -15.20 -6.50
#